data_0b48834f71dfa9a763dfed2ea02bf794
#
_entry.id   0b48834f71dfa9a763dfed2ea02bf794
#
_cell.length_a   1.000
_cell.length_b   1.000
_cell.length_c   1.000
_cell.angle_alpha   90.00
_cell.angle_beta   90.00
_cell.angle_gamma   90.00
#
_symmetry.space_group_name_H-M   'P 1'
#
loop_
_entity.id
_entity.type
_entity.pdbx_description
1 polymer ?
#
loop_
_entity_poly.entity_id
_entity_poly.type
_entity_poly.pdbx_seq_one_letter_code
_entity_poly.pdbx_strand_id
1 'polypeptide(L)'
;MNPKTSSPMVSIFLILGGAVFLVFGSLHALYTVLDLRNPRRLVPVDPSVAQAMANTALRLSPGDTNMWRAWIGFNFSHSVGVLLVGALAVWAGLRISTLPSAIMPALILIGCVYLVLALRYWFPDPAIGVAIATACFVAAWLRSLI
;
A
#
# COMPACT_ATOMS: atom_id res chain seq x y z
N MET A 1 -24.72 4.49 -20.36
CA MET A 1 -23.36 3.93 -20.33
C MET A 1 -22.45 4.81 -21.16
N ASN A 2 -21.36 5.34 -20.60
CA ASN A 2 -20.42 6.15 -21.36
C ASN A 2 -19.42 5.18 -22.06
N PRO A 3 -19.43 5.04 -23.41
CA PRO A 3 -18.57 4.09 -24.13
C PRO A 3 -17.07 4.38 -23.97
N LYS A 4 -16.71 5.57 -23.49
CA LYS A 4 -15.33 6.02 -23.31
C LYS A 4 -14.62 5.36 -22.11
N THR A 5 -15.35 4.90 -21.08
CA THR A 5 -14.76 4.22 -19.93
C THR A 5 -14.43 2.75 -20.18
N SER A 6 -14.93 2.16 -21.28
CA SER A 6 -14.71 0.75 -21.64
C SER A 6 -13.43 0.51 -22.45
N SER A 7 -12.55 1.51 -22.59
CA SER A 7 -11.28 1.34 -23.31
C SER A 7 -10.41 0.27 -22.65
N PRO A 8 -9.90 -0.73 -23.40
CA PRO A 8 -8.98 -1.74 -22.87
C PRO A 8 -7.75 -1.14 -22.18
N MET A 9 -7.30 0.03 -22.64
CA MET A 9 -6.14 0.73 -22.05
C MET A 9 -6.42 1.21 -20.63
N VAL A 10 -7.63 1.70 -20.33
CA VAL A 10 -8.02 2.11 -18.97
C VAL A 10 -7.95 0.91 -18.03
N SER A 11 -8.51 -0.23 -18.45
CA SER A 11 -8.46 -1.49 -17.71
C SER A 11 -7.01 -1.92 -17.42
N ILE A 12 -6.17 -1.92 -18.46
CA ILE A 12 -4.76 -2.32 -18.35
C ILE A 12 -4.01 -1.44 -17.32
N PHE A 13 -4.15 -0.12 -17.39
CA PHE A 13 -3.48 0.77 -16.44
C PHE A 13 -3.94 0.55 -15.00
N LEU A 14 -5.24 0.35 -14.77
CA LEU A 14 -5.76 0.06 -13.43
C LEU A 14 -5.21 -1.28 -12.90
N ILE A 15 -5.17 -2.31 -13.73
CA ILE A 15 -4.64 -3.62 -13.36
C ILE A 15 -3.13 -3.54 -13.08
N LEU A 16 -2.36 -2.86 -13.91
CA LEU A 16 -0.91 -2.70 -13.70
C LEU A 16 -0.60 -1.93 -12.43
N GLY A 17 -1.26 -0.80 -12.20
CA GLY A 17 -1.08 -0.03 -10.96
C GLY A 17 -1.49 -0.85 -9.72
N GLY A 18 -2.61 -1.56 -9.81
CA GLY A 18 -3.07 -2.46 -8.74
C GLY A 18 -2.12 -3.62 -8.47
N ALA A 19 -1.55 -4.23 -9.51
CA ALA A 19 -0.57 -5.31 -9.40
C ALA A 19 0.70 -4.86 -8.65
N VAL A 20 1.18 -3.64 -8.90
CA VAL A 20 2.31 -3.08 -8.14
C VAL A 20 1.99 -2.99 -6.65
N PHE A 21 0.82 -2.47 -6.27
CA PHE A 21 0.37 -2.43 -4.87
C PHE A 21 0.26 -3.84 -4.27
N LEU A 22 -0.29 -4.81 -5.01
CA LEU A 22 -0.39 -6.20 -4.54
C LEU A 22 0.99 -6.82 -4.29
N VAL A 23 1.95 -6.62 -5.20
CA VAL A 23 3.31 -7.12 -5.03
C VAL A 23 3.97 -6.52 -3.79
N PHE A 24 3.96 -5.19 -3.65
CA PHE A 24 4.58 -4.53 -2.48
C PHE A 24 3.86 -4.90 -1.17
N GLY A 25 2.54 -4.92 -1.15
CA GLY A 25 1.76 -5.33 0.02
C GLY A 25 2.03 -6.78 0.43
N SER A 26 2.14 -7.70 -0.54
CA SER A 26 2.46 -9.11 -0.30
C SER A 26 3.88 -9.28 0.24
N LEU A 27 4.87 -8.59 -0.32
CA LEU A 27 6.24 -8.61 0.16
C LEU A 27 6.34 -8.05 1.58
N HIS A 28 5.65 -6.94 1.86
CA HIS A 28 5.63 -6.34 3.19
C HIS A 28 4.98 -7.27 4.22
N ALA A 29 3.85 -7.88 3.90
CA ALA A 29 3.19 -8.88 4.74
C ALA A 29 4.10 -10.09 4.99
N LEU A 30 4.72 -10.62 3.93
CA LEU A 30 5.65 -11.74 4.03
C LEU A 30 6.82 -11.43 4.96
N TYR A 31 7.45 -10.26 4.79
CA TYR A 31 8.57 -9.85 5.65
C TYR A 31 8.12 -9.70 7.11
N THR A 32 6.94 -9.15 7.35
CA THR A 32 6.38 -9.05 8.71
C THR A 32 6.18 -10.44 9.33
N VAL A 33 5.60 -11.40 8.57
CA VAL A 33 5.41 -12.79 9.04
C VAL A 33 6.75 -13.48 9.32
N LEU A 34 7.73 -13.33 8.44
CA LEU A 34 9.05 -13.93 8.62
C LEU A 34 9.78 -13.34 9.84
N ASP A 35 9.60 -12.05 10.09
CA ASP A 35 10.22 -11.35 11.22
C ASP A 35 9.57 -11.71 12.58
N LEU A 36 8.38 -12.30 12.60
CA LEU A 36 7.82 -12.89 13.84
C LEU A 36 8.67 -14.04 14.37
N ARG A 37 9.31 -14.79 13.49
CA ARG A 37 10.13 -15.97 13.87
C ARG A 37 11.63 -15.66 13.89
N ASN A 38 12.06 -14.80 12.98
CA ASN A 38 13.47 -14.46 12.80
C ASN A 38 13.58 -13.00 12.34
N PRO A 39 13.58 -12.05 13.29
CA PRO A 39 13.56 -10.63 13.00
C PRO A 39 14.85 -10.19 12.31
N ARG A 40 14.77 -9.77 11.05
CA ARG A 40 15.92 -9.40 10.21
C ARG A 40 15.65 -8.29 9.19
N ARG A 41 14.39 -7.99 8.86
CA ARG A 41 14.05 -7.11 7.71
C ARG A 41 13.42 -5.80 8.13
N LEU A 42 12.28 -5.87 8.80
CA LEU A 42 11.52 -4.70 9.27
C LEU A 42 11.80 -4.43 10.76
N VAL A 43 13.04 -4.56 11.17
CA VAL A 43 13.47 -4.46 12.56
C VAL A 43 14.66 -3.51 12.67
N PRO A 44 14.88 -2.89 13.85
CA PRO A 44 16.10 -2.11 14.11
C PRO A 44 17.37 -2.94 13.87
N VAL A 45 18.38 -2.30 13.29
CA VAL A 45 19.70 -2.94 13.07
C VAL A 45 20.37 -3.31 14.38
N ASP A 46 20.23 -2.43 15.40
CA ASP A 46 20.73 -2.69 16.75
C ASP A 46 19.71 -3.50 17.56
N PRO A 47 20.06 -4.75 17.98
CA PRO A 47 19.16 -5.58 18.79
C PRO A 47 18.73 -4.95 20.13
N SER A 48 19.55 -4.06 20.71
CA SER A 48 19.22 -3.36 21.96
C SER A 48 17.99 -2.45 21.78
N VAL A 49 17.80 -1.86 20.60
CA VAL A 49 16.63 -1.05 20.29
C VAL A 49 15.37 -1.90 20.24
N ALA A 50 15.41 -3.09 19.59
CA ALA A 50 14.29 -4.02 19.58
C ALA A 50 13.92 -4.47 21.01
N GLN A 51 14.92 -4.74 21.86
CA GLN A 51 14.71 -5.08 23.25
C GLN A 51 14.10 -3.90 24.04
N ALA A 52 14.58 -2.68 23.82
CA ALA A 52 14.02 -1.49 24.43
C ALA A 52 12.56 -1.27 24.01
N MET A 53 12.22 -1.48 22.73
CA MET A 53 10.83 -1.43 22.25
C MET A 53 9.94 -2.48 22.93
N ALA A 54 10.45 -3.70 23.15
CA ALA A 54 9.71 -4.77 23.83
C ALA A 54 9.45 -4.45 25.31
N ASN A 55 10.35 -3.69 25.95
CA ASN A 55 10.25 -3.31 27.36
C ASN A 55 9.56 -1.95 27.59
N THR A 56 9.21 -1.22 26.53
CA THR A 56 8.61 0.12 26.63
C THR A 56 7.12 0.06 26.31
N ALA A 57 6.29 0.42 27.29
CA ALA A 57 4.85 0.54 27.11
C ALA A 57 4.49 1.75 26.24
N LEU A 58 3.32 1.66 25.58
CA LEU A 58 2.74 2.83 24.91
C LEU A 58 2.09 3.77 25.94
N ARG A 59 2.33 5.06 25.78
CA ARG A 59 1.73 6.07 26.68
C ARG A 59 0.19 6.02 26.67
N LEU A 60 -0.44 5.67 25.51
CA LEU A 60 -1.90 5.57 25.37
C LEU A 60 -2.49 4.34 26.05
N SER A 61 -1.68 3.28 26.28
CA SER A 61 -2.13 2.02 26.89
C SER A 61 -1.00 1.37 27.70
N PRO A 62 -0.70 1.91 28.90
CA PRO A 62 0.52 1.55 29.62
C PRO A 62 0.57 0.11 30.15
N GLY A 63 -0.56 -0.62 30.19
CA GLY A 63 -0.62 -1.99 30.75
C GLY A 63 -0.86 -3.09 29.72
N ASP A 64 -1.33 -2.74 28.51
CA ASP A 64 -1.89 -3.75 27.57
C ASP A 64 -0.95 -4.11 26.44
N THR A 65 -0.05 -3.20 26.06
CA THR A 65 0.83 -3.38 24.90
C THR A 65 2.17 -2.67 25.09
N ASN A 66 3.14 -2.98 24.22
CA ASN A 66 4.44 -2.34 24.15
C ASN A 66 4.74 -1.86 22.73
N MET A 67 5.82 -1.09 22.57
CA MET A 67 6.23 -0.52 21.29
C MET A 67 6.51 -1.60 20.23
N TRP A 68 7.06 -2.75 20.61
CA TRP A 68 7.33 -3.85 19.69
C TRP A 68 6.04 -4.45 19.12
N ARG A 69 5.07 -4.74 19.97
CA ARG A 69 3.76 -5.27 19.52
C ARG A 69 3.01 -4.26 18.65
N ALA A 70 3.07 -2.97 19.01
CA ALA A 70 2.49 -1.90 18.19
C ALA A 70 3.17 -1.79 16.83
N TRP A 71 4.50 -1.91 16.77
CA TRP A 71 5.25 -1.94 15.52
C TRP A 71 4.84 -3.09 14.60
N ILE A 72 4.73 -4.31 15.14
CA ILE A 72 4.25 -5.47 14.39
C ILE A 72 2.81 -5.26 13.91
N GLY A 73 1.92 -4.80 14.78
CA GLY A 73 0.53 -4.51 14.42
C GLY A 73 0.42 -3.45 13.31
N PHE A 74 1.24 -2.40 13.38
CA PHE A 74 1.33 -1.38 12.33
C PHE A 74 1.75 -2.00 10.98
N ASN A 75 2.80 -2.82 10.96
CA ASN A 75 3.26 -3.45 9.73
C ASN A 75 2.20 -4.36 9.10
N PHE A 76 1.43 -5.12 9.90
CA PHE A 76 0.31 -5.90 9.40
C PHE A 76 -0.81 -5.02 8.85
N SER A 77 -1.26 -4.01 9.59
CA SER A 77 -2.34 -3.13 9.15
C SER A 77 -1.94 -2.35 7.88
N HIS A 78 -0.68 -1.92 7.78
CA HIS A 78 -0.15 -1.31 6.58
C HIS A 78 -0.19 -2.26 5.38
N SER A 79 0.28 -3.51 5.56
CA SER A 79 0.21 -4.53 4.50
C SER A 79 -1.22 -4.76 4.01
N VAL A 80 -2.18 -4.90 4.92
CA VAL A 80 -3.59 -5.07 4.58
C VAL A 80 -4.11 -3.87 3.80
N GLY A 81 -3.81 -2.65 4.23
CA GLY A 81 -4.20 -1.43 3.52
C GLY A 81 -3.67 -1.40 2.08
N VAL A 82 -2.38 -1.69 1.89
CA VAL A 82 -1.74 -1.75 0.57
C VAL A 82 -2.37 -2.83 -0.33
N LEU A 83 -2.62 -4.02 0.23
CA LEU A 83 -3.27 -5.12 -0.49
C LEU A 83 -4.70 -4.78 -0.90
N LEU A 84 -5.48 -4.15 -0.03
CA LEU A 84 -6.86 -3.73 -0.34
C LEU A 84 -6.88 -2.70 -1.47
N VAL A 85 -5.98 -1.72 -1.47
CA VAL A 85 -5.85 -0.75 -2.57
C VAL A 85 -5.52 -1.45 -3.89
N GLY A 86 -4.55 -2.36 -3.87
CA GLY A 86 -4.18 -3.14 -5.05
C GLY A 86 -5.34 -3.99 -5.58
N ALA A 87 -6.02 -4.71 -4.69
CA ALA A 87 -7.18 -5.54 -5.04
C ALA A 87 -8.34 -4.69 -5.60
N LEU A 88 -8.62 -3.54 -4.99
CA LEU A 88 -9.63 -2.60 -5.49
C LEU A 88 -9.29 -2.09 -6.88
N ALA A 89 -8.04 -1.73 -7.15
CA ALA A 89 -7.61 -1.23 -8.44
C ALA A 89 -7.70 -2.32 -9.53
N VAL A 90 -7.28 -3.56 -9.23
CA VAL A 90 -7.43 -4.70 -10.15
C VAL A 90 -8.90 -5.00 -10.40
N TRP A 91 -9.72 -5.07 -9.36
CA TRP A 91 -11.16 -5.27 -9.49
C TRP A 91 -11.81 -4.15 -10.34
N ALA A 92 -11.42 -2.90 -10.11
CA ALA A 92 -11.86 -1.77 -10.90
C ALA A 92 -11.49 -1.92 -12.39
N GLY A 93 -10.27 -2.34 -12.69
CA GLY A 93 -9.84 -2.62 -14.06
C GLY A 93 -10.64 -3.72 -14.75
N LEU A 94 -11.02 -4.77 -13.99
CA LEU A 94 -11.84 -5.88 -14.51
C LEU A 94 -13.32 -5.53 -14.68
N ARG A 95 -13.83 -4.51 -14.00
CA ARG A 95 -15.24 -4.09 -13.96
C ARG A 95 -15.48 -2.67 -14.47
N ILE A 96 -14.60 -2.17 -15.31
CA ILE A 96 -14.54 -0.76 -15.73
C ILE A 96 -15.88 -0.20 -16.24
N SER A 97 -16.72 -1.00 -16.89
CA SER A 97 -18.00 -0.58 -17.45
C SER A 97 -19.08 -0.28 -16.39
N THR A 98 -18.91 -0.75 -15.18
CA THR A 98 -19.91 -0.62 -14.09
C THR A 98 -19.42 0.24 -12.91
N LEU A 99 -18.22 0.84 -13.03
CA LEU A 99 -17.61 1.58 -11.92
C LEU A 99 -18.22 2.96 -11.72
N PRO A 100 -18.37 3.39 -10.45
CA PRO A 100 -18.60 4.79 -10.12
C PRO A 100 -17.44 5.67 -10.60
N SER A 101 -17.74 6.87 -11.11
CA SER A 101 -16.74 7.82 -11.61
C SER A 101 -15.71 8.25 -10.53
N ALA A 102 -16.09 8.15 -9.26
CA ALA A 102 -15.23 8.51 -8.13
C ALA A 102 -14.07 7.54 -7.85
N ILE A 103 -14.09 6.32 -8.38
CA ILE A 103 -13.07 5.29 -8.08
C ILE A 103 -11.68 5.73 -8.55
N MET A 104 -11.56 6.25 -9.78
CA MET A 104 -10.25 6.64 -10.31
C MET A 104 -9.63 7.82 -9.55
N PRO A 105 -10.34 8.94 -9.30
CA PRO A 105 -9.83 10.00 -8.44
C PRO A 105 -9.45 9.52 -7.03
N ALA A 106 -10.22 8.60 -6.45
CA ALA A 106 -9.92 8.03 -5.15
C ALA A 106 -8.61 7.22 -5.16
N LEU A 107 -8.39 6.38 -6.18
CA LEU A 107 -7.14 5.61 -6.33
C LEU A 107 -5.93 6.54 -6.52
N ILE A 108 -6.08 7.62 -7.29
CA ILE A 108 -5.03 8.63 -7.46
C ILE A 108 -4.71 9.31 -6.12
N LEU A 109 -5.74 9.75 -5.39
CA LEU A 109 -5.55 10.38 -4.09
C LEU A 109 -4.83 9.45 -3.10
N ILE A 110 -5.26 8.19 -3.02
CA ILE A 110 -4.62 7.18 -2.17
C ILE A 110 -3.16 6.96 -2.61
N GLY A 111 -2.91 6.83 -3.91
CA GLY A 111 -1.56 6.70 -4.45
C GLY A 111 -0.67 7.89 -4.10
N CYS A 112 -1.17 9.12 -4.21
CA CYS A 112 -0.45 10.32 -3.80
C CYS A 112 -0.14 10.34 -2.30
N VAL A 113 -1.08 9.94 -1.44
CA VAL A 113 -0.86 9.84 0.01
C VAL A 113 0.25 8.82 0.31
N TYR A 114 0.18 7.62 -0.26
CA TYR A 114 1.23 6.61 -0.09
C TYR A 114 2.58 7.08 -0.63
N LEU A 115 2.61 7.81 -1.75
CA LEU A 115 3.83 8.36 -2.32
C LEU A 115 4.47 9.40 -1.38
N VAL A 116 3.68 10.31 -0.83
CA VAL A 116 4.17 11.30 0.15
C VAL A 116 4.73 10.59 1.40
N LEU A 117 4.03 9.58 1.92
CA LEU A 117 4.49 8.79 3.06
C LEU A 117 5.79 8.05 2.73
N ALA A 118 5.89 7.44 1.54
CA ALA A 118 7.09 6.73 1.11
C ALA A 118 8.29 7.69 0.97
N LEU A 119 8.12 8.84 0.33
CA LEU A 119 9.17 9.83 0.16
C LEU A 119 9.62 10.47 1.49
N ARG A 120 8.72 10.58 2.47
CA ARG A 120 9.01 11.26 3.74
C ARG A 120 9.62 10.35 4.79
N TYR A 121 9.22 9.07 4.82
CA TYR A 121 9.47 8.20 5.97
C TYR A 121 10.12 6.85 5.61
N TRP A 122 10.25 6.52 4.31
CA TRP A 122 10.77 5.25 3.87
C TRP A 122 12.02 5.42 2.98
N PHE A 123 12.49 4.34 2.42
CA PHE A 123 13.61 4.26 1.48
C PHE A 123 13.10 4.30 0.01
N PRO A 124 13.99 4.43 -1.00
CA PRO A 124 13.60 4.69 -2.40
C PRO A 124 12.68 3.65 -3.04
N ASP A 125 12.87 2.34 -2.75
CA ASP A 125 12.18 1.28 -3.49
C ASP A 125 10.64 1.35 -3.38
N PRO A 126 10.02 1.50 -2.17
CA PRO A 126 8.59 1.72 -2.07
C PRO A 126 8.12 3.00 -2.78
N ALA A 127 8.91 4.08 -2.72
CA ALA A 127 8.54 5.34 -3.35
C ALA A 127 8.48 5.20 -4.88
N ILE A 128 9.46 4.51 -5.50
CA ILE A 128 9.47 4.23 -6.94
C ILE A 128 8.26 3.38 -7.32
N GLY A 129 7.99 2.30 -6.60
CA GLY A 129 6.85 1.43 -6.87
C GLY A 129 5.52 2.17 -6.80
N VAL A 130 5.30 2.93 -5.73
CA VAL A 130 4.07 3.73 -5.55
C VAL A 130 3.97 4.84 -6.61
N ALA A 131 5.07 5.47 -7.02
CA ALA A 131 5.06 6.47 -8.10
C ALA A 131 4.61 5.86 -9.43
N ILE A 132 5.13 4.67 -9.78
CA ILE A 132 4.73 3.92 -10.98
C ILE A 132 3.23 3.60 -10.93
N ALA A 133 2.75 3.05 -9.81
CA ALA A 133 1.34 2.71 -9.65
C ALA A 133 0.43 3.94 -9.75
N THR A 134 0.81 5.05 -9.10
CA THR A 134 0.05 6.31 -9.15
C THR A 134 0.02 6.87 -10.58
N ALA A 135 1.15 6.83 -11.31
CA ALA A 135 1.20 7.23 -12.71
C ALA A 135 0.26 6.37 -13.58
N CYS A 136 0.16 5.06 -13.33
CA CYS A 136 -0.81 4.20 -14.00
C CYS A 136 -2.25 4.64 -13.72
N PHE A 137 -2.60 4.97 -12.46
CA PHE A 137 -3.96 5.46 -12.13
C PHE A 137 -4.27 6.79 -12.80
N VAL A 138 -3.30 7.72 -12.85
CA VAL A 138 -3.45 8.99 -13.58
C VAL A 138 -3.65 8.72 -15.08
N ALA A 139 -2.84 7.84 -15.68
CA ALA A 139 -2.97 7.48 -17.09
C ALA A 139 -4.34 6.84 -17.39
N ALA A 140 -4.84 5.96 -16.51
CA ALA A 140 -6.18 5.39 -16.63
C ALA A 140 -7.25 6.48 -16.62
N TRP A 141 -7.15 7.42 -15.69
CA TRP A 141 -8.10 8.52 -15.58
C TRP A 141 -8.08 9.43 -16.82
N LEU A 142 -6.91 9.89 -17.25
CA LEU A 142 -6.76 10.73 -18.45
C LEU A 142 -7.31 10.04 -19.70
N ARG A 143 -7.06 8.74 -19.86
CA ARG A 143 -7.59 7.94 -20.98
C ARG A 143 -9.10 7.76 -20.92
N SER A 144 -9.71 7.83 -19.76
CA SER A 144 -11.18 7.76 -19.62
C SER A 144 -11.90 9.04 -20.04
N LEU A 145 -11.15 10.16 -20.18
CA LEU A 145 -11.70 11.47 -20.57
C LEU A 145 -11.76 11.67 -22.10
N ILE A 146 -10.98 10.88 -22.84
CA ILE A 146 -10.89 10.95 -24.33
C ILE A 146 -11.50 9.72 -24.98
#